data_c8d7c462ccca3bfd6ffac1e05e629788
#
_entry.id   c8d7c462ccca3bfd6ffac1e05e629788
#
_cell.length_a   1.000
_cell.length_b   1.000
_cell.length_c   1.000
_cell.angle_alpha   90.00
_cell.angle_beta   90.00
_cell.angle_gamma   90.00
#
_symmetry.space_group_name_H-M   'P 1'
#
loop_
_entity.id
_entity.type
_entity.pdbx_description
1 polymer ?
#
loop_
_entity_poly.entity_id
_entity_poly.type
_entity_poly.pdbx_seq_one_letter_code
_entity_poly.pdbx_strand_id
1 'polypeptide(L)'
;MGNGKDAIDNHVPGTAGRLTEAEFRELYAGLRARVPWGPSDRRGTLNYITPAEVTAAAGEVRRGRPLSLAAPVENRAAADNPDPSQHRITHAGTAAAARGLSFAMDRIAMNVHGNADTHIDALCHVIYDGELYNTVPASTVTESGAMELSIELARDGIVGRGVLLDVPRSRGIPWLEPGDHVTAADLATAERDERVRIGQGDLVFVRVGHRRRRAARGPWDAARARAGLHPTALPYLAERRIAVLGSDGNNDTAASVSRLKY
;
A
#
# COMPACT_ATOMS: atom_id res chain seq x y z
N MET A 1 -3.88 11.06 -54.08
CA MET A 1 -3.11 11.87 -53.12
C MET A 1 -4.09 12.36 -52.09
N GLY A 2 -4.08 11.81 -50.93
CA GLY A 2 -4.96 12.17 -49.81
C GLY A 2 -4.40 11.52 -48.55
N ASN A 3 -3.56 12.29 -47.84
CA ASN A 3 -2.99 11.91 -46.56
C ASN A 3 -4.10 11.89 -45.49
N GLY A 4 -4.56 10.72 -45.13
CA GLY A 4 -5.27 10.49 -43.87
C GLY A 4 -4.24 10.46 -42.75
N LYS A 5 -4.10 11.55 -42.00
CA LYS A 5 -3.48 11.57 -40.69
C LYS A 5 -4.51 11.02 -39.71
N ASP A 6 -4.32 9.79 -39.31
CA ASP A 6 -5.01 9.24 -38.13
C ASP A 6 -4.66 10.11 -36.92
N ALA A 7 -5.64 10.85 -36.45
CA ALA A 7 -5.59 11.54 -35.18
C ALA A 7 -5.56 10.47 -34.09
N ILE A 8 -4.38 10.24 -33.52
CA ILE A 8 -4.25 9.52 -32.25
C ILE A 8 -4.96 10.40 -31.24
N ASP A 9 -6.14 9.95 -30.83
CA ASP A 9 -6.92 10.55 -29.76
C ASP A 9 -6.06 10.50 -28.49
N ASN A 10 -5.45 11.64 -28.15
CA ASN A 10 -4.69 11.85 -26.92
C ASN A 10 -5.70 11.86 -25.76
N HIS A 11 -6.13 10.67 -25.36
CA HIS A 11 -6.82 10.50 -24.10
C HIS A 11 -5.87 10.87 -22.97
N VAL A 12 -5.94 12.14 -22.52
CA VAL A 12 -5.27 12.61 -21.32
C VAL A 12 -5.93 11.89 -20.14
N PRO A 13 -5.23 10.99 -19.43
CA PRO A 13 -5.81 10.31 -18.27
C PRO A 13 -6.21 11.37 -17.24
N GLY A 14 -7.39 11.22 -16.64
CA GLY A 14 -8.06 12.20 -15.82
C GLY A 14 -7.11 12.93 -14.86
N THR A 15 -6.89 14.20 -15.13
CA THR A 15 -6.27 15.15 -14.21
C THR A 15 -7.25 15.43 -13.08
N ALA A 16 -7.25 14.58 -12.05
CA ALA A 16 -7.83 14.95 -10.78
C ALA A 16 -7.03 16.18 -10.30
N GLY A 17 -7.67 17.33 -10.19
CA GLY A 17 -7.02 18.58 -9.78
C GLY A 17 -6.47 18.46 -8.36
N ARG A 18 -5.53 19.31 -8.00
CA ARG A 18 -5.05 19.38 -6.61
C ARG A 18 -6.19 19.81 -5.70
N LEU A 19 -6.37 19.10 -4.61
CA LEU A 19 -7.32 19.47 -3.56
C LEU A 19 -6.84 20.75 -2.85
N THR A 20 -7.77 21.65 -2.57
CA THR A 20 -7.55 22.70 -1.58
C THR A 20 -7.51 22.10 -0.17
N GLU A 21 -6.98 22.85 0.78
CA GLU A 21 -6.99 22.40 2.18
C GLU A 21 -8.41 22.19 2.71
N ALA A 22 -9.36 23.04 2.33
CA ALA A 22 -10.76 22.92 2.73
C ALA A 22 -11.39 21.62 2.19
N GLU A 23 -11.21 21.32 0.90
CA GLU A 23 -11.70 20.08 0.28
C GLU A 23 -11.09 18.83 0.92
N PHE A 24 -9.78 18.89 1.25
CA PHE A 24 -9.13 17.78 1.95
C PHE A 24 -9.71 17.58 3.35
N ARG A 25 -9.90 18.66 4.14
CA ARG A 25 -10.48 18.58 5.48
C ARG A 25 -11.93 18.07 5.47
N GLU A 26 -12.71 18.48 4.49
CA GLU A 26 -14.09 17.99 4.30
C GLU A 26 -14.09 16.49 3.98
N LEU A 27 -13.23 16.05 3.02
CA LEU A 27 -13.07 14.64 2.68
C LEU A 27 -12.64 13.81 3.90
N TYR A 28 -11.64 14.29 4.64
CA TYR A 28 -11.14 13.63 5.84
C TYR A 28 -12.23 13.50 6.92
N ALA A 29 -12.95 14.59 7.20
CA ALA A 29 -14.05 14.58 8.16
C ALA A 29 -15.18 13.62 7.73
N GLY A 30 -15.53 13.61 6.43
CA GLY A 30 -16.52 12.72 5.87
C GLY A 30 -16.14 11.24 5.98
N LEU A 31 -14.86 10.91 5.80
CA LEU A 31 -14.36 9.54 5.98
C LEU A 31 -14.36 9.13 7.46
N ARG A 32 -13.93 10.02 8.35
CA ARG A 32 -13.98 9.76 9.81
C ARG A 32 -15.40 9.52 10.32
N ALA A 33 -16.39 10.27 9.84
CA ALA A 33 -17.78 10.12 10.24
C ALA A 33 -18.39 8.76 9.84
N ARG A 34 -17.76 8.04 8.91
CA ARG A 34 -18.21 6.71 8.46
C ARG A 34 -17.75 5.57 9.37
N VAL A 35 -16.88 5.81 10.35
CA VAL A 35 -16.34 4.79 11.25
C VAL A 35 -17.42 4.38 12.26
N PRO A 36 -17.93 3.12 12.21
CA PRO A 36 -19.11 2.74 13.00
C PRO A 36 -18.78 2.16 14.38
N TRP A 37 -17.48 2.03 14.74
CA TRP A 37 -17.04 1.24 15.91
C TRP A 37 -16.86 2.04 17.19
N GLY A 38 -17.11 3.35 17.13
CA GLY A 38 -17.07 4.23 18.30
C GLY A 38 -15.64 4.61 18.76
N PRO A 39 -15.53 5.43 19.81
CA PRO A 39 -14.26 6.07 20.20
C PRO A 39 -13.24 5.14 20.85
N SER A 40 -13.66 3.97 21.34
CA SER A 40 -12.77 2.98 21.92
C SER A 40 -12.16 2.00 20.88
N ASP A 41 -12.57 2.10 19.62
CA ASP A 41 -12.03 1.23 18.59
C ASP A 41 -10.53 1.49 18.35
N ARG A 42 -9.79 0.39 18.15
CA ARG A 42 -8.35 0.39 17.89
C ARG A 42 -7.97 -0.44 16.67
N ARG A 43 -8.94 -1.11 16.02
CA ARG A 43 -8.69 -2.02 14.90
C ARG A 43 -8.98 -1.40 13.53
N GLY A 44 -9.74 -0.32 13.50
CA GLY A 44 -10.12 0.35 12.25
C GLY A 44 -10.83 -0.60 11.28
N THR A 45 -10.52 -0.50 10.00
CA THR A 45 -11.15 -1.29 8.94
C THR A 45 -10.93 -2.80 9.06
N LEU A 46 -9.97 -3.26 9.86
CA LEU A 46 -9.83 -4.71 10.17
C LEU A 46 -11.07 -5.28 10.88
N ASN A 47 -11.92 -4.45 11.46
CA ASN A 47 -13.22 -4.88 12.01
C ASN A 47 -14.20 -5.39 10.94
N TYR A 48 -13.98 -5.08 9.67
CA TYR A 48 -14.77 -5.65 8.57
C TYR A 48 -14.42 -7.11 8.26
N ILE A 49 -13.31 -7.62 8.81
CA ILE A 49 -12.95 -9.05 8.72
C ILE A 49 -13.60 -9.76 9.90
N THR A 50 -14.76 -10.35 9.67
CA THR A 50 -15.46 -11.22 10.64
C THR A 50 -15.17 -12.70 10.34
N PRO A 51 -15.57 -13.63 11.20
CA PRO A 51 -15.45 -15.07 10.89
C PRO A 51 -16.11 -15.47 9.58
N ALA A 52 -17.16 -14.76 9.14
CA ALA A 52 -17.84 -15.02 7.87
C ALA A 52 -16.94 -14.68 6.68
N GLU A 53 -16.28 -13.51 6.70
CA GLU A 53 -15.34 -13.10 5.66
C GLU A 53 -14.13 -14.04 5.59
N VAL A 54 -13.59 -14.47 6.74
CA VAL A 54 -12.49 -15.45 6.80
C VAL A 54 -12.90 -16.79 6.19
N THR A 55 -14.09 -17.29 6.54
CA THR A 55 -14.62 -18.55 5.99
C THR A 55 -14.83 -18.44 4.48
N ALA A 56 -15.41 -17.32 4.01
CA ALA A 56 -15.60 -17.06 2.59
C ALA A 56 -14.26 -17.00 1.84
N ALA A 57 -13.26 -16.32 2.40
CA ALA A 57 -11.92 -16.23 1.82
C ALA A 57 -11.24 -17.61 1.71
N ALA A 58 -11.36 -18.47 2.71
CA ALA A 58 -10.86 -19.83 2.66
C ALA A 58 -11.51 -20.65 1.52
N GLY A 59 -12.79 -20.40 1.22
CA GLY A 59 -13.52 -20.99 0.11
C GLY A 59 -13.00 -20.59 -1.28
N GLU A 60 -12.23 -19.51 -1.42
CA GLU A 60 -11.61 -19.09 -2.67
C GLU A 60 -10.37 -19.92 -3.06
N VAL A 61 -9.84 -20.71 -2.17
CA VAL A 61 -8.66 -21.56 -2.43
C VAL A 61 -9.06 -22.72 -3.35
N ARG A 62 -8.79 -22.58 -4.65
CA ARG A 62 -9.15 -23.59 -5.69
C ARG A 62 -7.99 -24.53 -6.06
N ARG A 63 -6.77 -24.02 -6.03
CA ARG A 63 -5.59 -24.72 -6.54
C ARG A 63 -4.54 -25.04 -5.46
N GLY A 64 -4.70 -24.51 -4.25
CA GLY A 64 -3.73 -24.67 -3.14
C GLY A 64 -2.33 -24.15 -3.48
N ARG A 65 -2.20 -23.22 -4.44
CA ARG A 65 -0.92 -22.67 -4.89
C ARG A 65 -0.65 -21.32 -4.21
N PRO A 66 0.33 -21.23 -3.31
CA PRO A 66 0.71 -19.96 -2.72
C PRO A 66 1.47 -19.08 -3.72
N LEU A 67 1.23 -17.78 -3.66
CA LEU A 67 1.97 -16.75 -4.40
C LEU A 67 2.38 -15.66 -3.41
N SER A 68 3.69 -15.41 -3.29
CA SER A 68 4.17 -14.27 -2.52
C SER A 68 4.02 -12.98 -3.32
N LEU A 69 3.44 -11.96 -2.71
CA LEU A 69 3.41 -10.60 -3.26
C LEU A 69 4.57 -9.75 -2.72
N ALA A 70 5.34 -10.27 -1.75
CA ALA A 70 6.50 -9.57 -1.22
C ALA A 70 7.62 -9.53 -2.25
N ALA A 71 8.24 -8.36 -2.41
CA ALA A 71 9.50 -8.23 -3.11
C ALA A 71 10.67 -8.76 -2.25
N PRO A 72 11.77 -9.21 -2.85
CA PRO A 72 13.00 -9.45 -2.10
C PRO A 72 13.43 -8.19 -1.33
N VAL A 73 13.92 -8.39 -0.10
CA VAL A 73 14.46 -7.31 0.72
C VAL A 73 15.70 -6.71 0.05
N GLU A 74 15.70 -5.38 -0.09
CA GLU A 74 16.76 -4.65 -0.79
C GLU A 74 17.87 -4.24 0.18
N ASN A 75 19.06 -4.82 -0.01
CA ASN A 75 20.24 -4.52 0.81
C ASN A 75 21.27 -3.61 0.11
N ARG A 76 20.89 -2.97 -0.99
CA ARG A 76 21.74 -2.05 -1.76
C ARG A 76 21.16 -0.65 -1.73
N ALA A 77 22.04 0.32 -1.49
CA ALA A 77 21.66 1.73 -1.56
C ALA A 77 21.26 2.11 -2.99
N ALA A 78 20.16 2.85 -3.11
CA ALA A 78 19.63 3.35 -4.36
C ALA A 78 18.83 4.65 -4.10
N ALA A 79 18.39 5.33 -5.16
CA ALA A 79 17.64 6.57 -5.01
C ALA A 79 16.30 6.39 -4.27
N ASP A 80 15.69 5.22 -4.38
CA ASP A 80 14.48 4.81 -3.64
C ASP A 80 14.78 4.04 -2.35
N ASN A 81 16.06 3.79 -2.05
CA ASN A 81 16.52 3.05 -0.88
C ASN A 81 17.81 3.65 -0.32
N PRO A 82 17.79 4.88 0.21
CA PRO A 82 19.01 5.55 0.68
C PRO A 82 19.60 4.92 1.96
N ASP A 83 18.74 4.26 2.76
CA ASP A 83 19.12 3.55 4.00
C ASP A 83 18.68 2.08 3.89
N PRO A 84 19.45 1.24 3.17
CA PRO A 84 19.08 -0.12 2.85
C PRO A 84 19.13 -1.04 4.07
N SER A 85 18.38 -2.12 4.00
CA SER A 85 18.44 -3.19 4.99
C SER A 85 19.84 -3.78 5.08
N GLN A 86 20.26 -4.13 6.30
CA GLN A 86 21.53 -4.76 6.59
C GLN A 86 21.30 -6.23 6.91
N HIS A 87 21.88 -7.10 6.12
CA HIS A 87 21.90 -8.53 6.39
C HIS A 87 23.33 -9.02 6.45
N ARG A 88 23.70 -9.71 7.51
CA ARG A 88 25.03 -10.30 7.66
C ARG A 88 24.96 -11.67 8.32
N ILE A 89 25.79 -12.59 7.85
CA ILE A 89 26.05 -13.84 8.54
C ILE A 89 26.90 -13.54 9.78
N THR A 90 26.42 -13.92 10.95
CA THR A 90 27.11 -13.74 12.24
C THR A 90 27.87 -14.98 12.65
N HIS A 91 27.44 -16.16 12.15
CA HIS A 91 28.16 -17.42 12.31
C HIS A 91 28.04 -18.22 11.02
N ALA A 92 29.16 -18.51 10.40
CA ALA A 92 29.21 -19.25 9.14
C ALA A 92 29.74 -20.67 9.37
N GLY A 93 29.30 -21.61 8.53
CA GLY A 93 29.91 -22.95 8.46
C GLY A 93 31.34 -22.84 7.93
N THR A 94 32.33 -22.83 8.83
CA THR A 94 33.74 -22.82 8.49
C THR A 94 34.29 -24.24 8.49
N ALA A 95 35.50 -24.46 7.88
CA ALA A 95 36.18 -25.76 7.93
C ALA A 95 36.42 -26.26 9.37
N ALA A 96 36.54 -25.37 10.35
CA ALA A 96 36.65 -25.70 11.78
C ALA A 96 35.33 -26.28 12.35
N ALA A 97 34.18 -25.96 11.76
CA ALA A 97 32.88 -26.50 12.13
C ALA A 97 32.53 -27.84 11.45
N ALA A 98 33.46 -28.41 10.67
CA ALA A 98 33.25 -29.63 9.89
C ALA A 98 33.15 -30.91 10.72
N ARG A 99 33.33 -30.84 12.04
CA ARG A 99 33.19 -31.98 12.97
C ARG A 99 32.08 -31.67 13.99
N GLY A 100 31.04 -32.54 14.01
CA GLY A 100 29.91 -32.41 14.92
C GLY A 100 28.84 -31.46 14.40
N LEU A 101 27.90 -31.11 15.30
CA LEU A 101 26.79 -30.22 15.01
C LEU A 101 27.24 -28.75 15.02
N SER A 102 26.86 -28.00 14.00
CA SER A 102 27.11 -26.56 13.89
C SER A 102 25.89 -25.84 13.33
N PHE A 103 25.80 -24.51 13.55
CA PHE A 103 24.68 -23.69 13.11
C PHE A 103 25.19 -22.49 12.33
N ALA A 104 24.51 -22.18 11.23
CA ALA A 104 24.65 -20.88 10.58
C ALA A 104 23.67 -19.89 11.22
N MET A 105 24.11 -18.68 11.48
CA MET A 105 23.30 -17.62 12.08
C MET A 105 23.49 -16.31 11.33
N ASP A 106 22.46 -15.49 11.33
CA ASP A 106 22.48 -14.19 10.69
C ASP A 106 21.81 -13.12 11.54
N ARG A 107 21.98 -11.88 11.12
CA ARG A 107 21.33 -10.69 11.69
C ARG A 107 20.77 -9.85 10.57
N ILE A 108 19.51 -9.36 10.76
CA ILE A 108 18.87 -8.40 9.89
C ILE A 108 18.57 -7.13 10.71
N ALA A 109 18.83 -5.96 10.11
CA ALA A 109 18.36 -4.67 10.58
C ALA A 109 17.84 -3.91 9.36
N MET A 110 16.65 -3.27 9.48
CA MET A 110 16.02 -2.58 8.36
C MET A 110 15.22 -1.37 8.82
N ASN A 111 15.19 -0.35 7.95
CA ASN A 111 14.23 0.75 8.04
C ASN A 111 12.94 0.33 7.32
N VAL A 112 11.92 -0.09 8.08
CA VAL A 112 10.69 -0.69 7.54
C VAL A 112 9.93 0.28 6.64
N HIS A 113 9.81 1.57 7.05
CA HIS A 113 9.02 2.58 6.35
C HIS A 113 9.76 3.25 5.17
N GLY A 114 10.47 2.45 4.39
CA GLY A 114 11.14 2.90 3.16
C GLY A 114 10.24 2.76 1.91
N ASN A 115 10.80 3.11 0.74
CA ASN A 115 10.11 2.96 -0.55
C ASN A 115 10.51 1.67 -1.30
N ALA A 116 11.36 0.83 -0.73
CA ALA A 116 11.92 -0.34 -1.40
C ALA A 116 11.35 -1.67 -0.88
N ASP A 117 11.17 -1.80 0.42
CA ASP A 117 10.81 -3.05 1.05
C ASP A 117 9.31 -3.18 1.29
N THR A 118 8.80 -4.40 1.10
CA THR A 118 7.38 -4.71 1.34
C THR A 118 7.10 -4.75 2.82
N HIS A 119 6.13 -3.95 3.28
CA HIS A 119 5.71 -3.87 4.67
C HIS A 119 4.23 -3.53 4.80
N ILE A 120 3.71 -3.56 6.00
CA ILE A 120 2.39 -3.06 6.37
C ILE A 120 2.54 -2.04 7.50
N ASP A 121 1.83 -0.92 7.36
CA ASP A 121 1.81 0.13 8.37
C ASP A 121 0.73 -0.13 9.41
N ALA A 122 1.09 0.05 10.69
CA ALA A 122 0.13 0.07 11.78
C ALA A 122 -0.61 1.43 11.83
N LEU A 123 -1.75 1.49 12.51
CA LEU A 123 -2.55 2.71 12.65
C LEU A 123 -1.82 3.84 13.42
N CYS A 124 -0.73 3.53 14.13
CA CYS A 124 0.13 4.52 14.78
C CYS A 124 1.14 5.16 13.83
N HIS A 125 1.27 4.69 12.57
CA HIS A 125 2.26 5.22 11.64
C HIS A 125 1.93 6.63 11.16
N VAL A 126 0.66 6.93 10.92
CA VAL A 126 0.24 8.23 10.39
C VAL A 126 -0.25 9.15 11.51
N ILE A 127 0.40 10.30 11.64
CA ILE A 127 0.03 11.37 12.56
C ILE A 127 -0.55 12.53 11.75
N TYR A 128 -1.74 13.00 12.12
CA TYR A 128 -2.36 14.17 11.50
C TYR A 128 -2.93 15.09 12.56
N ASP A 129 -2.56 16.38 12.53
CA ASP A 129 -2.94 17.40 13.52
C ASP A 129 -2.70 16.95 15.00
N GLY A 130 -1.61 16.19 15.26
CA GLY A 130 -1.26 15.71 16.61
C GLY A 130 -2.06 14.48 17.06
N GLU A 131 -2.86 13.90 16.19
CA GLU A 131 -3.68 12.71 16.45
C GLU A 131 -3.30 11.54 15.52
N LEU A 132 -3.47 10.35 16.04
CA LEU A 132 -3.50 9.08 15.32
C LEU A 132 -4.93 8.70 14.96
N TYR A 133 -5.14 7.49 14.45
CA TYR A 133 -6.48 6.95 14.23
C TYR A 133 -7.35 7.10 15.49
N ASN A 134 -8.61 7.47 15.25
CA ASN A 134 -9.66 7.56 16.27
C ASN A 134 -9.31 8.49 17.45
N THR A 135 -8.69 9.65 17.16
CA THR A 135 -8.32 10.69 18.11
C THR A 135 -7.33 10.26 19.23
N VAL A 136 -6.62 9.16 19.03
CA VAL A 136 -5.55 8.78 19.95
C VAL A 136 -4.43 9.81 19.84
N PRO A 137 -3.94 10.38 20.97
CA PRO A 137 -2.88 11.37 20.93
C PRO A 137 -1.59 10.84 20.34
N ALA A 138 -0.92 11.61 19.49
CA ALA A 138 0.38 11.25 18.91
C ALA A 138 1.47 10.98 19.97
N SER A 139 1.34 11.58 21.18
CA SER A 139 2.25 11.36 22.30
C SER A 139 2.27 9.91 22.83
N THR A 140 1.33 9.07 22.40
CA THR A 140 1.36 7.62 22.70
C THR A 140 2.43 6.87 21.89
N VAL A 141 3.01 7.50 20.86
CA VAL A 141 4.18 6.99 20.13
C VAL A 141 5.44 7.64 20.72
N THR A 142 6.30 6.82 21.29
CA THR A 142 7.52 7.26 21.99
C THR A 142 8.75 6.55 21.41
N GLU A 143 9.95 6.98 21.81
CA GLU A 143 11.20 6.28 21.47
C GLU A 143 11.23 4.82 21.95
N SER A 144 10.45 4.50 23.00
CA SER A 144 10.33 3.13 23.54
C SER A 144 9.31 2.28 22.79
N GLY A 145 8.52 2.87 21.88
CA GLY A 145 7.52 2.19 21.08
C GLY A 145 6.16 2.89 21.09
N ALA A 146 5.22 2.32 20.34
CA ALA A 146 3.85 2.78 20.30
C ALA A 146 3.02 2.09 21.40
N MET A 147 2.48 2.88 22.32
CA MET A 147 1.65 2.38 23.43
C MET A 147 0.22 2.05 22.98
N GLU A 148 -0.21 2.65 21.88
CA GLU A 148 -1.53 2.48 21.27
C GLU A 148 -1.36 2.24 19.76
N LEU A 149 -2.31 1.52 19.15
CA LEU A 149 -2.45 1.38 17.69
C LEU A 149 -1.24 0.73 17.00
N SER A 150 -0.38 0.01 17.75
CA SER A 150 0.78 -0.70 17.19
C SER A 150 0.36 -1.89 16.32
N ILE A 151 1.29 -2.44 15.56
CA ILE A 151 1.06 -3.63 14.71
C ILE A 151 0.65 -4.87 15.54
N GLU A 152 0.87 -4.87 16.83
CA GLU A 152 0.42 -5.91 17.76
C GLU A 152 -1.10 -6.17 17.68
N LEU A 153 -1.88 -5.18 17.27
CA LEU A 153 -3.31 -5.33 17.02
C LEU A 153 -3.65 -6.33 15.90
N ALA A 154 -2.68 -6.63 15.05
CA ALA A 154 -2.80 -7.62 13.98
C ALA A 154 -2.09 -8.96 14.30
N ARG A 155 -1.74 -9.22 15.57
CA ARG A 155 -1.00 -10.43 16.01
C ARG A 155 -1.69 -11.74 15.65
N ASP A 156 -3.01 -11.74 15.57
CA ASP A 156 -3.80 -12.92 15.18
C ASP A 156 -3.78 -13.15 13.66
N GLY A 157 -3.06 -12.31 12.91
CA GLY A 157 -2.98 -12.32 11.47
C GLY A 157 -4.12 -11.55 10.80
N ILE A 158 -3.92 -11.27 9.52
CA ILE A 158 -4.92 -10.66 8.64
C ILE A 158 -5.26 -11.67 7.56
N VAL A 159 -6.47 -12.20 7.59
CA VAL A 159 -6.93 -13.22 6.64
C VAL A 159 -8.20 -12.73 5.97
N GLY A 160 -8.20 -12.67 4.64
CA GLY A 160 -9.33 -12.19 3.86
C GLY A 160 -9.17 -12.50 2.38
N ARG A 161 -10.18 -12.19 1.59
CA ARG A 161 -10.11 -12.32 0.13
C ARG A 161 -9.23 -11.20 -0.43
N GLY A 162 -8.19 -11.53 -1.21
CA GLY A 162 -7.38 -10.59 -1.95
C GLY A 162 -8.03 -10.20 -3.28
N VAL A 163 -8.17 -8.91 -3.54
CA VAL A 163 -8.64 -8.36 -4.83
C VAL A 163 -7.54 -7.52 -5.43
N LEU A 164 -7.06 -7.89 -6.62
CA LEU A 164 -6.07 -7.12 -7.37
C LEU A 164 -6.78 -6.27 -8.43
N LEU A 165 -6.48 -4.96 -8.44
CA LEU A 165 -6.90 -4.01 -9.46
C LEU A 165 -5.67 -3.53 -10.25
N ASP A 166 -5.52 -3.98 -11.49
CA ASP A 166 -4.38 -3.63 -12.35
C ASP A 166 -4.72 -2.38 -13.19
N VAL A 167 -4.51 -1.19 -12.63
CA VAL A 167 -4.83 0.09 -13.27
C VAL A 167 -4.03 0.31 -14.56
N PRO A 168 -2.71 0.08 -14.63
CA PRO A 168 -1.98 0.14 -15.90
C PRO A 168 -2.58 -0.74 -17.00
N ARG A 169 -2.98 -1.95 -16.67
CA ARG A 169 -3.62 -2.86 -17.64
C ARG A 169 -4.92 -2.29 -18.19
N SER A 170 -5.78 -1.75 -17.31
CA SER A 170 -7.04 -1.13 -17.73
C SER A 170 -6.83 0.13 -18.56
N ARG A 171 -5.71 0.85 -18.36
CA ARG A 171 -5.32 1.99 -19.18
C ARG A 171 -4.53 1.61 -20.46
N GLY A 172 -4.23 0.32 -20.69
CA GLY A 172 -3.44 -0.14 -21.83
C GLY A 172 -1.96 0.28 -21.79
N ILE A 173 -1.40 0.56 -20.62
CA ILE A 173 -0.02 1.01 -20.42
C ILE A 173 0.76 0.07 -19.51
N PRO A 174 2.10 0.06 -19.57
CA PRO A 174 2.90 -0.87 -18.76
C PRO A 174 2.98 -0.51 -17.28
N TRP A 175 2.91 0.77 -16.93
CA TRP A 175 2.95 1.36 -15.58
C TRP A 175 2.42 2.79 -15.60
N LEU A 176 2.11 3.34 -14.44
CA LEU A 176 1.86 4.76 -14.24
C LEU A 176 3.19 5.50 -14.03
N GLU A 177 3.35 6.69 -14.61
CA GLU A 177 4.54 7.51 -14.37
C GLU A 177 4.44 8.24 -13.02
N PRO A 178 5.58 8.61 -12.40
CA PRO A 178 5.58 9.40 -11.17
C PRO A 178 4.78 10.70 -11.32
N GLY A 179 3.81 10.90 -10.43
CA GLY A 179 2.85 12.00 -10.49
C GLY A 179 1.49 11.64 -11.09
N ASP A 180 1.35 10.48 -11.73
CA ASP A 180 0.05 9.99 -12.16
C ASP A 180 -0.82 9.59 -10.96
N HIS A 181 -2.13 9.74 -11.12
CA HIS A 181 -3.12 9.44 -10.08
C HIS A 181 -4.05 8.31 -10.49
N VAL A 182 -4.43 7.49 -9.51
CA VAL A 182 -5.54 6.53 -9.61
C VAL A 182 -6.78 7.17 -9.02
N THR A 183 -7.84 7.29 -9.82
CA THR A 183 -9.12 7.86 -9.42
C THR A 183 -10.16 6.77 -9.10
N ALA A 184 -11.32 7.15 -8.54
CA ALA A 184 -12.45 6.23 -8.35
C ALA A 184 -12.94 5.63 -9.69
N ALA A 185 -12.87 6.39 -10.78
CA ALA A 185 -13.23 5.90 -12.12
C ALA A 185 -12.26 4.81 -12.62
N ASP A 186 -10.96 4.95 -12.33
CA ASP A 186 -9.96 3.90 -12.65
C ASP A 186 -10.24 2.62 -11.86
N LEU A 187 -10.53 2.73 -10.56
CA LEU A 187 -10.86 1.58 -9.72
C LEU A 187 -12.12 0.87 -10.26
N ALA A 188 -13.18 1.63 -10.60
CA ALA A 188 -14.39 1.06 -11.18
C ALA A 188 -14.15 0.41 -12.55
N THR A 189 -13.24 0.96 -13.34
CA THR A 189 -12.85 0.37 -14.63
C THR A 189 -12.08 -0.93 -14.41
N ALA A 190 -11.11 -0.93 -13.51
CA ALA A 190 -10.34 -2.11 -13.17
C ALA A 190 -11.23 -3.24 -12.61
N GLU A 191 -12.23 -2.95 -11.75
CA GLU A 191 -13.20 -3.95 -11.29
C GLU A 191 -13.94 -4.63 -12.48
N ARG A 192 -14.37 -3.84 -13.48
CA ARG A 192 -15.04 -4.38 -14.67
C ARG A 192 -14.12 -5.23 -15.53
N ASP A 193 -12.92 -4.75 -15.82
CA ASP A 193 -11.94 -5.41 -16.70
C ASP A 193 -11.43 -6.71 -16.10
N GLU A 194 -11.20 -6.73 -14.77
CA GLU A 194 -10.77 -7.90 -14.01
C GLU A 194 -11.96 -8.85 -13.67
N ARG A 195 -13.21 -8.41 -13.93
CA ARG A 195 -14.44 -9.15 -13.59
C ARG A 195 -14.52 -9.52 -12.12
N VAL A 196 -14.11 -8.61 -11.27
CA VAL A 196 -14.16 -8.73 -9.81
C VAL A 196 -15.07 -7.63 -9.25
N ARG A 197 -15.55 -7.85 -8.03
CA ARG A 197 -16.25 -6.84 -7.26
C ARG A 197 -15.66 -6.77 -5.87
N ILE A 198 -15.23 -5.58 -5.48
CA ILE A 198 -14.78 -5.31 -4.12
C ILE A 198 -15.97 -5.40 -3.16
N GLY A 199 -15.77 -6.06 -2.04
CA GLY A 199 -16.75 -6.24 -0.97
C GLY A 199 -16.18 -5.98 0.41
N GLN A 200 -17.05 -6.15 1.41
CA GLN A 200 -16.67 -6.01 2.80
C GLN A 200 -15.56 -6.99 3.18
N GLY A 201 -14.59 -6.51 3.94
CA GLY A 201 -13.50 -7.32 4.46
C GLY A 201 -12.41 -7.69 3.45
N ASP A 202 -12.53 -7.22 2.18
CA ASP A 202 -11.52 -7.50 1.16
C ASP A 202 -10.17 -6.81 1.46
N LEU A 203 -9.11 -7.49 1.09
CA LEU A 203 -7.75 -6.96 1.02
C LEU A 203 -7.53 -6.48 -0.42
N VAL A 204 -7.64 -5.18 -0.65
CA VAL A 204 -7.58 -4.59 -2.00
C VAL A 204 -6.16 -4.16 -2.33
N PHE A 205 -5.63 -4.66 -3.43
CA PHE A 205 -4.32 -4.32 -3.95
C PHE A 205 -4.46 -3.55 -5.26
N VAL A 206 -4.03 -2.29 -5.24
CA VAL A 206 -4.05 -1.41 -6.42
C VAL A 206 -2.67 -1.41 -7.05
N ARG A 207 -2.53 -2.09 -8.18
CA ARG A 207 -1.28 -2.10 -8.92
C ARG A 207 -1.16 -0.81 -9.75
N VAL A 208 -0.05 -0.10 -9.58
CA VAL A 208 0.33 1.08 -10.39
C VAL A 208 1.51 0.80 -11.33
N GLY A 209 2.15 -0.38 -11.19
CA GLY A 209 3.27 -0.78 -12.00
C GLY A 209 4.63 -0.27 -11.51
N HIS A 210 4.72 0.15 -10.24
CA HIS A 210 5.94 0.71 -9.62
C HIS A 210 7.16 -0.20 -9.82
N ARG A 211 7.04 -1.47 -9.43
CA ARG A 211 8.16 -2.44 -9.55
C ARG A 211 8.55 -2.71 -11.00
N ARG A 212 7.58 -2.75 -11.91
CA ARG A 212 7.84 -2.92 -13.35
C ARG A 212 8.60 -1.72 -13.92
N ARG A 213 8.18 -0.50 -13.54
CA ARG A 213 8.88 0.73 -13.93
C ARG A 213 10.30 0.75 -13.40
N ARG A 214 10.47 0.44 -12.10
CA ARG A 214 11.79 0.35 -11.45
C ARG A 214 12.74 -0.61 -12.18
N ALA A 215 12.24 -1.77 -12.57
CA ALA A 215 13.03 -2.75 -13.32
C ALA A 215 13.42 -2.23 -14.72
N ALA A 216 12.56 -1.46 -15.39
CA ALA A 216 12.77 -0.99 -16.74
C ALA A 216 13.56 0.33 -16.83
N ARG A 217 13.41 1.24 -15.84
CA ARG A 217 13.96 2.59 -15.86
C ARG A 217 15.02 2.84 -14.78
N GLY A 218 15.23 1.88 -13.88
CA GLY A 218 16.06 2.02 -12.70
C GLY A 218 15.34 2.69 -11.52
N PRO A 219 15.99 2.71 -10.33
CA PRO A 219 15.46 3.35 -9.13
C PRO A 219 15.43 4.88 -9.30
N TRP A 220 14.47 5.51 -8.61
CA TRP A 220 14.33 6.97 -8.56
C TRP A 220 13.91 7.42 -7.16
N ASP A 221 13.97 8.71 -6.88
CA ASP A 221 13.49 9.28 -5.61
C ASP A 221 11.95 9.21 -5.55
N ALA A 222 11.43 8.07 -5.07
CA ALA A 222 10.01 7.81 -4.95
C ALA A 222 9.36 8.62 -3.79
N ALA A 223 10.14 9.14 -2.86
CA ALA A 223 9.64 10.07 -1.85
C ALA A 223 9.23 11.40 -2.48
N ARG A 224 9.97 11.84 -3.50
CA ARG A 224 9.70 13.09 -4.21
C ARG A 224 8.61 12.97 -5.27
N ALA A 225 8.57 11.87 -6.01
CA ALA A 225 7.61 11.67 -7.09
C ALA A 225 7.27 10.18 -7.26
N ARG A 226 5.99 9.84 -7.13
CA ARG A 226 5.46 8.49 -7.33
C ARG A 226 4.01 8.54 -7.80
N ALA A 227 3.56 7.47 -8.44
CA ALA A 227 2.16 7.25 -8.74
C ALA A 227 1.44 6.59 -7.55
N GLY A 228 0.15 6.85 -7.39
CA GLY A 228 -0.68 6.24 -6.34
C GLY A 228 -2.12 6.73 -6.41
N LEU A 229 -2.90 6.47 -5.38
CA LEU A 229 -4.29 6.89 -5.34
C LEU A 229 -4.41 8.41 -5.12
N HIS A 230 -5.35 9.00 -5.84
CA HIS A 230 -5.83 10.34 -5.51
C HIS A 230 -6.75 10.24 -4.28
N PRO A 231 -6.70 11.17 -3.31
CA PRO A 231 -7.53 11.10 -2.11
C PRO A 231 -9.03 10.97 -2.39
N THR A 232 -9.53 11.54 -3.48
CA THR A 232 -10.94 11.41 -3.91
C THR A 232 -11.36 9.99 -4.31
N ALA A 233 -10.42 9.04 -4.42
CA ALA A 233 -10.73 7.64 -4.60
C ALA A 233 -11.09 6.92 -3.29
N LEU A 234 -10.73 7.49 -2.13
CA LEU A 234 -10.95 6.85 -0.83
C LEU A 234 -12.43 6.63 -0.49
N PRO A 235 -13.40 7.54 -0.78
CA PRO A 235 -14.81 7.26 -0.58
C PRO A 235 -15.31 6.01 -1.30
N TYR A 236 -14.80 5.76 -2.53
CA TYR A 236 -15.14 4.57 -3.30
C TYR A 236 -14.76 3.27 -2.59
N LEU A 237 -13.59 3.25 -1.96
CA LEU A 237 -13.09 2.11 -1.18
C LEU A 237 -13.82 1.99 0.17
N ALA A 238 -14.07 3.13 0.85
CA ALA A 238 -14.78 3.18 2.13
C ALA A 238 -16.22 2.68 2.01
N GLU A 239 -16.94 3.02 0.92
CA GLU A 239 -18.28 2.52 0.64
C GLU A 239 -18.33 1.00 0.47
N ARG A 240 -17.25 0.41 -0.02
CA ARG A 240 -17.09 -1.04 -0.19
C ARG A 240 -16.63 -1.76 1.07
N ARG A 241 -16.33 -1.00 2.14
CA ARG A 241 -15.91 -1.54 3.45
C ARG A 241 -14.68 -2.45 3.33
N ILE A 242 -13.69 -2.03 2.56
CA ILE A 242 -12.43 -2.78 2.46
C ILE A 242 -11.73 -2.85 3.82
N ALA A 243 -10.99 -3.91 4.08
CA ALA A 243 -10.23 -4.07 5.31
C ALA A 243 -8.79 -3.57 5.19
N VAL A 244 -8.14 -3.83 4.07
CA VAL A 244 -6.75 -3.44 3.81
C VAL A 244 -6.63 -2.84 2.42
N LEU A 245 -5.82 -1.80 2.31
CA LEU A 245 -5.39 -1.22 1.05
C LEU A 245 -3.89 -1.47 0.88
N GLY A 246 -3.50 -2.07 -0.24
CA GLY A 246 -2.11 -2.31 -0.60
C GLY A 246 -1.79 -1.86 -2.02
N SER A 247 -0.50 -1.75 -2.36
CA SER A 247 -0.02 -1.39 -3.70
C SER A 247 1.32 -2.09 -3.98
N ASP A 248 1.74 -2.09 -5.25
CA ASP A 248 3.10 -2.49 -5.65
C ASP A 248 4.14 -1.36 -5.53
N GLY A 249 3.73 -0.25 -4.92
CA GLY A 249 4.49 0.92 -4.51
C GLY A 249 3.84 1.53 -3.28
N ASN A 250 3.83 2.85 -3.15
CA ASN A 250 3.09 3.54 -2.11
C ASN A 250 1.59 3.64 -2.49
N ASN A 251 0.71 3.73 -1.49
CA ASN A 251 -0.72 3.87 -1.74
C ASN A 251 -1.12 5.27 -2.20
N ASP A 252 -0.33 6.30 -1.86
CA ASP A 252 -0.56 7.70 -2.18
C ASP A 252 0.38 8.21 -3.28
N THR A 253 0.07 9.39 -3.83
CA THR A 253 0.93 10.09 -4.78
C THR A 253 1.94 10.99 -4.07
N ALA A 254 3.13 11.16 -4.65
CA ALA A 254 4.00 12.30 -4.42
C ALA A 254 4.31 12.98 -5.79
N ALA A 255 4.42 14.30 -5.88
CA ALA A 255 4.21 15.26 -4.79
C ALA A 255 2.73 15.29 -4.38
N SER A 256 2.47 15.57 -3.09
CA SER A 256 1.11 15.63 -2.56
C SER A 256 0.16 16.42 -3.43
N VAL A 257 -1.03 15.87 -3.67
CA VAL A 257 -2.14 16.54 -4.39
C VAL A 257 -2.92 17.52 -3.49
N SER A 258 -2.56 17.60 -2.21
CA SER A 258 -3.06 18.61 -1.29
C SER A 258 -1.99 19.69 -1.05
N ARG A 259 -2.40 20.89 -0.63
CA ARG A 259 -1.48 21.96 -0.23
C ARG A 259 -1.00 21.85 1.22
N LEU A 260 -1.30 20.73 1.89
CA LEU A 260 -0.80 20.47 3.23
C LEU A 260 0.73 20.41 3.18
N LYS A 261 1.37 21.18 4.05
CA LYS A 261 2.81 21.07 4.30
C LYS A 261 3.00 19.92 5.29
N TYR A 262 3.82 18.96 4.93
CA TYR A 262 4.32 17.92 5.83
C TYR A 262 5.43 18.50 6.69
#